data_b42400b24bf9fe94a338982c226188d7
#
_entry.id   b42400b24bf9fe94a338982c226188d7
#
_cell.length_a   1.000
_cell.length_b   1.000
_cell.length_c   1.000
_cell.angle_alpha   90.00
_cell.angle_beta   90.00
_cell.angle_gamma   90.00
#
_symmetry.space_group_name_H-M   'P 1'
#
loop_
_entity.id
_entity.type
_entity.pdbx_description
1 polymer ?
#
loop_
_entity_poly.entity_id
_entity_poly.type
_entity_poly.pdbx_seq_one_letter_code
_entity_poly.pdbx_strand_id
1 'polypeptide(L)'
;YVIARVSPAYQGSNFLENPALLISGIVGILLIMITGYLIIYNIFQISVIQDIQSYGQLKTLGTTKRQIKKLISKQAMLLSFIGIPFGLLIGFFVGRALVPFLMNGTVYASDAGVKVTANPIIFIGAALFALVTVIISVNKPAKIAGSVSPIEAIRYTENDATAFQGKKASDKKSIHGAKIHRMALSNLGRNKKRTILVIISMTLSLVLFNTVFTLANGFDVEKYVE
;
A
#
# COMPACT_ATOMS: atom_id res chain seq x y z
N TYR A 1 -10.76 -10.95 -54.36
CA TYR A 1 -11.04 -11.54 -53.05
C TYR A 1 -9.94 -11.12 -52.09
N VAL A 2 -10.20 -10.10 -51.25
CA VAL A 2 -9.30 -9.69 -50.19
C VAL A 2 -9.56 -10.63 -49.03
N ILE A 3 -8.69 -11.60 -48.82
CA ILE A 3 -8.71 -12.45 -47.64
C ILE A 3 -8.19 -11.56 -46.50
N ALA A 4 -9.10 -10.97 -45.71
CA ALA A 4 -8.75 -10.30 -44.46
C ALA A 4 -8.15 -11.34 -43.51
N ARG A 5 -6.82 -11.48 -43.51
CA ARG A 5 -6.10 -12.23 -42.45
C ARG A 5 -6.25 -11.47 -41.17
N VAL A 6 -7.13 -11.93 -40.29
CA VAL A 6 -7.16 -11.46 -38.91
C VAL A 6 -5.77 -11.75 -38.33
N SER A 7 -5.08 -10.71 -37.91
CA SER A 7 -3.75 -10.83 -37.29
C SER A 7 -3.80 -11.83 -36.13
N PRO A 8 -2.83 -12.76 -36.03
CA PRO A 8 -2.78 -13.70 -34.88
C PRO A 8 -2.78 -13.01 -33.52
N ALA A 9 -2.29 -11.77 -33.50
CA ALA A 9 -2.36 -10.92 -32.27
C ALA A 9 -3.81 -10.59 -31.85
N TYR A 10 -4.77 -10.59 -32.79
CA TYR A 10 -6.17 -10.33 -32.50
C TYR A 10 -6.92 -11.58 -31.99
N GLN A 11 -6.44 -12.78 -32.34
CA GLN A 11 -7.01 -14.04 -31.84
C GLN A 11 -6.54 -14.39 -30.42
N GLY A 12 -5.43 -13.80 -29.94
CA GLY A 12 -4.89 -14.03 -28.61
C GLY A 12 -5.31 -13.00 -27.55
N SER A 13 -6.30 -12.15 -27.84
CA SER A 13 -6.70 -11.06 -26.91
C SER A 13 -7.67 -11.48 -25.80
N ASN A 14 -8.06 -12.73 -25.72
CA ASN A 14 -8.79 -13.23 -24.56
C ASN A 14 -7.81 -13.33 -23.40
N PHE A 15 -7.92 -12.35 -22.48
CA PHE A 15 -7.10 -12.26 -21.28
C PHE A 15 -7.11 -13.58 -20.46
N LEU A 16 -8.17 -14.35 -20.57
CA LEU A 16 -8.35 -15.65 -19.90
C LEU A 16 -7.67 -16.83 -20.63
N GLU A 17 -7.38 -16.70 -21.91
CA GLU A 17 -6.78 -17.78 -22.72
C GLU A 17 -5.24 -17.71 -22.77
N ASN A 18 -4.67 -16.54 -22.49
CA ASN A 18 -3.22 -16.37 -22.49
C ASN A 18 -2.66 -16.45 -21.07
N PRO A 19 -1.99 -17.56 -20.69
CA PRO A 19 -1.50 -17.76 -19.32
C PRO A 19 -0.45 -16.70 -18.92
N ALA A 20 0.29 -16.13 -19.83
CA ALA A 20 1.26 -15.08 -19.54
C ALA A 20 0.56 -13.77 -19.11
N LEU A 21 -0.54 -13.40 -19.77
CA LEU A 21 -1.34 -12.24 -19.39
C LEU A 21 -2.05 -12.43 -18.05
N LEU A 22 -2.57 -13.63 -17.78
CA LEU A 22 -3.15 -13.97 -16.49
C LEU A 22 -2.13 -13.87 -15.35
N ILE A 23 -0.95 -14.48 -15.53
CA ILE A 23 0.09 -14.45 -14.51
C ILE A 23 0.56 -13.01 -14.26
N SER A 24 0.79 -12.21 -15.31
CA SER A 24 1.21 -10.82 -15.15
C SER A 24 0.15 -9.97 -14.43
N GLY A 25 -1.14 -10.19 -14.74
CA GLY A 25 -2.26 -9.54 -14.05
C GLY A 25 -2.33 -9.90 -12.57
N ILE A 26 -2.21 -11.17 -12.23
CA ILE A 26 -2.22 -11.65 -10.83
C ILE A 26 -1.03 -11.08 -10.06
N VAL A 27 0.17 -11.09 -10.65
CA VAL A 27 1.37 -10.52 -10.05
C VAL A 27 1.20 -9.01 -9.81
N GLY A 28 0.64 -8.27 -10.78
CA GLY A 28 0.34 -6.85 -10.64
C GLY A 28 -0.64 -6.57 -9.48
N ILE A 29 -1.73 -7.31 -9.39
CA ILE A 29 -2.71 -7.20 -8.30
C ILE A 29 -2.07 -7.50 -6.95
N LEU A 30 -1.25 -8.55 -6.85
CA LEU A 30 -0.53 -8.89 -5.62
C LEU A 30 0.46 -7.79 -5.20
N LEU A 31 1.20 -7.21 -6.15
CA LEU A 31 2.12 -6.11 -5.86
C LEU A 31 1.38 -4.88 -5.33
N ILE A 32 0.25 -4.50 -5.94
CA ILE A 32 -0.61 -3.41 -5.48
C ILE A 32 -1.13 -3.71 -4.07
N MET A 33 -1.60 -4.94 -3.81
CA MET A 33 -2.09 -5.35 -2.51
C MET A 33 -1.01 -5.28 -1.42
N ILE A 34 0.20 -5.77 -1.71
CA ILE A 34 1.33 -5.73 -0.77
C ILE A 34 1.74 -4.30 -0.47
N THR A 35 1.82 -3.44 -1.50
CA THR A 35 2.16 -2.02 -1.33
C THR A 35 1.12 -1.31 -0.48
N GLY A 36 -0.16 -1.46 -0.80
CA GLY A 36 -1.26 -0.90 -0.03
C GLY A 36 -1.28 -1.41 1.42
N TYR A 37 -1.09 -2.73 1.61
CA TYR A 37 -0.96 -3.33 2.93
C TYR A 37 0.16 -2.68 3.74
N LEU A 38 1.36 -2.53 3.17
CA LEU A 38 2.52 -1.98 3.88
C LEU A 38 2.31 -0.51 4.27
N ILE A 39 1.77 0.30 3.36
CA ILE A 39 1.49 1.73 3.61
C ILE A 39 0.46 1.86 4.74
N ILE A 40 -0.67 1.18 4.64
CA ILE A 40 -1.74 1.25 5.63
C ILE A 40 -1.24 0.71 6.98
N TYR A 41 -0.51 -0.41 6.97
CA TYR A 41 0.09 -0.98 8.18
C TYR A 41 1.02 0.02 8.88
N ASN A 42 1.90 0.71 8.12
CA ASN A 42 2.83 1.69 8.67
C ASN A 42 2.09 2.88 9.31
N ILE A 43 1.06 3.41 8.63
CA ILE A 43 0.26 4.54 9.14
C ILE A 43 -0.45 4.14 10.43
N PHE A 44 -1.13 3.00 10.45
CA PHE A 44 -1.82 2.52 11.66
C PHE A 44 -0.85 2.15 12.78
N GLN A 45 0.33 1.63 12.48
CA GLN A 45 1.35 1.37 13.49
C GLN A 45 1.83 2.65 14.16
N ILE A 46 2.03 3.73 13.39
CA ILE A 46 2.41 5.04 13.93
C ILE A 46 1.28 5.61 14.78
N SER A 47 0.05 5.62 14.29
CA SER A 47 -1.12 6.11 15.02
C SER A 47 -1.33 5.36 16.34
N VAL A 48 -1.27 4.03 16.30
CA VAL A 48 -1.40 3.20 17.50
C VAL A 48 -0.33 3.51 18.55
N ILE A 49 0.92 3.75 18.13
CA ILE A 49 2.02 4.10 19.02
C ILE A 49 1.77 5.46 19.68
N GLN A 50 1.28 6.44 18.93
CA GLN A 50 0.94 7.76 19.46
C GLN A 50 -0.20 7.70 20.48
N ASP A 51 -1.19 6.85 20.23
CA ASP A 51 -2.37 6.71 21.10
C ASP A 51 -2.21 5.68 22.22
N ILE A 52 -1.02 5.08 22.39
CA ILE A 52 -0.82 3.95 23.29
C ILE A 52 -1.09 4.30 24.76
N GLN A 53 -0.80 5.54 25.16
CA GLN A 53 -1.08 6.04 26.51
C GLN A 53 -2.59 6.12 26.76
N SER A 54 -3.36 6.62 25.79
CA SER A 54 -4.82 6.67 25.86
C SER A 54 -5.43 5.26 25.95
N TYR A 55 -4.90 4.29 25.22
CA TYR A 55 -5.34 2.90 25.34
C TYR A 55 -4.97 2.28 26.69
N GLY A 56 -3.84 2.68 27.29
CA GLY A 56 -3.45 2.31 28.64
C GLY A 56 -4.44 2.83 29.68
N GLN A 57 -4.83 4.11 29.60
CA GLN A 57 -5.84 4.73 30.45
C GLN A 57 -7.21 4.04 30.33
N LEU A 58 -7.64 3.71 29.11
CA LEU A 58 -8.87 2.94 28.89
C LEU A 58 -8.84 1.59 29.60
N LYS A 59 -7.67 0.95 29.65
CA LYS A 59 -7.50 -0.32 30.37
C LYS A 59 -7.55 -0.19 31.88
N THR A 60 -7.09 0.92 32.45
CA THR A 60 -7.27 1.16 33.92
C THR A 60 -8.74 1.29 34.27
N LEU A 61 -9.58 1.76 33.33
CA LEU A 61 -11.04 1.80 33.48
C LEU A 61 -11.74 0.44 33.21
N GLY A 62 -10.95 -0.63 33.01
CA GLY A 62 -11.46 -1.99 32.80
C GLY A 62 -11.70 -2.41 31.33
N THR A 63 -11.25 -1.64 30.37
CA THR A 63 -11.41 -2.02 28.96
C THR A 63 -10.58 -3.26 28.60
N THR A 64 -11.21 -4.24 27.96
CA THR A 64 -10.55 -5.48 27.57
C THR A 64 -9.75 -5.33 26.28
N LYS A 65 -8.75 -6.21 26.09
CA LYS A 65 -7.96 -6.31 24.87
C LYS A 65 -8.83 -6.41 23.60
N ARG A 66 -9.93 -7.16 23.69
CA ARG A 66 -10.85 -7.35 22.55
C ARG A 66 -11.59 -6.05 22.20
N GLN A 67 -11.97 -5.27 23.21
CA GLN A 67 -12.65 -3.99 23.03
C GLN A 67 -11.73 -2.97 22.35
N ILE A 68 -10.47 -2.84 22.78
CA ILE A 68 -9.47 -1.95 22.14
C ILE A 68 -9.23 -2.37 20.68
N LYS A 69 -9.04 -3.67 20.44
CA LYS A 69 -8.90 -4.17 19.06
C LYS A 69 -10.13 -3.83 18.20
N LYS A 70 -11.35 -4.00 18.76
CA LYS A 70 -12.61 -3.68 18.06
C LYS A 70 -12.74 -2.18 17.79
N LEU A 71 -12.29 -1.34 18.74
CA LEU A 71 -12.28 0.12 18.60
C LEU A 71 -11.43 0.55 17.40
N ILE A 72 -10.18 0.11 17.34
CA ILE A 72 -9.25 0.43 16.26
C ILE A 72 -9.77 -0.10 14.90
N SER A 73 -10.30 -1.33 14.89
CA SER A 73 -10.88 -1.89 13.66
C SER A 73 -12.11 -1.11 13.19
N LYS A 74 -12.94 -0.61 14.10
CA LYS A 74 -14.09 0.25 13.76
C LYS A 74 -13.64 1.62 13.23
N GLN A 75 -12.62 2.23 13.83
CA GLN A 75 -12.02 3.47 13.31
C GLN A 75 -11.51 3.29 11.88
N ALA A 76 -10.76 2.21 11.63
CA ALA A 76 -10.28 1.89 10.29
C ALA A 76 -11.43 1.69 9.29
N MET A 77 -12.49 1.00 9.71
CA MET A 77 -13.66 0.78 8.86
C MET A 77 -14.41 2.08 8.54
N LEU A 78 -14.54 2.98 9.53
CA LEU A 78 -15.14 4.30 9.33
C LEU A 78 -14.33 5.14 8.35
N LEU A 79 -13.00 5.18 8.52
CA LEU A 79 -12.10 5.86 7.58
C LEU A 79 -12.20 5.26 6.16
N SER A 80 -12.29 3.94 6.06
CA SER A 80 -12.42 3.27 4.78
C SER A 80 -13.74 3.59 4.09
N PHE A 81 -14.82 3.70 4.86
CA PHE A 81 -16.15 4.05 4.31
C PHE A 81 -16.16 5.43 3.66
N ILE A 82 -15.35 6.36 4.16
CA ILE A 82 -15.18 7.68 3.56
C ILE A 82 -14.08 7.64 2.49
N GLY A 83 -12.93 7.06 2.80
CA GLY A 83 -11.74 7.07 1.94
C GLY A 83 -11.89 6.30 0.64
N ILE A 84 -12.58 5.14 0.65
CA ILE A 84 -12.74 4.31 -0.55
C ILE A 84 -13.57 5.03 -1.63
N PRO A 85 -14.76 5.61 -1.35
CA PRO A 85 -15.50 6.33 -2.36
C PRO A 85 -14.74 7.52 -2.93
N PHE A 86 -14.11 8.33 -2.06
CA PHE A 86 -13.28 9.44 -2.52
C PHE A 86 -12.09 8.99 -3.36
N GLY A 87 -11.41 7.93 -2.94
CA GLY A 87 -10.30 7.35 -3.70
C GLY A 87 -10.73 6.82 -5.06
N LEU A 88 -11.89 6.17 -5.15
CA LEU A 88 -12.44 5.68 -6.42
C LEU A 88 -12.84 6.84 -7.35
N LEU A 89 -13.46 7.89 -6.82
CA LEU A 89 -13.82 9.07 -7.61
C LEU A 89 -12.57 9.75 -8.16
N ILE A 90 -11.59 10.06 -7.31
CA ILE A 90 -10.33 10.68 -7.73
C ILE A 90 -9.62 9.78 -8.74
N GLY A 91 -9.51 8.49 -8.46
CA GLY A 91 -8.89 7.51 -9.35
C GLY A 91 -9.56 7.46 -10.72
N PHE A 92 -10.89 7.53 -10.77
CA PHE A 92 -11.63 7.57 -12.02
C PHE A 92 -11.34 8.84 -12.83
N PHE A 93 -11.38 10.02 -12.20
CA PHE A 93 -11.08 11.28 -12.89
C PHE A 93 -9.64 11.34 -13.38
N VAL A 94 -8.69 10.91 -12.55
CA VAL A 94 -7.27 10.82 -12.92
C VAL A 94 -7.07 9.83 -14.07
N GLY A 95 -7.68 8.64 -13.99
CA GLY A 95 -7.63 7.63 -15.05
C GLY A 95 -8.21 8.15 -16.35
N ARG A 96 -9.36 8.84 -16.30
CA ARG A 96 -9.97 9.43 -17.50
C ARG A 96 -9.10 10.51 -18.15
N ALA A 97 -8.34 11.26 -17.37
CA ALA A 97 -7.42 12.27 -17.89
C ALA A 97 -6.11 11.66 -18.42
N LEU A 98 -5.57 10.67 -17.72
CA LEU A 98 -4.28 10.05 -18.07
C LEU A 98 -4.36 9.08 -19.25
N VAL A 99 -5.42 8.29 -19.36
CA VAL A 99 -5.54 7.27 -20.40
C VAL A 99 -5.42 7.86 -21.81
N PRO A 100 -6.11 8.95 -22.19
CA PRO A 100 -5.92 9.56 -23.51
C PRO A 100 -4.50 10.09 -23.71
N PHE A 101 -3.90 10.67 -22.66
CA PHE A 101 -2.53 11.20 -22.73
C PHE A 101 -1.50 10.10 -22.97
N LEU A 102 -1.63 8.96 -22.32
CA LEU A 102 -0.75 7.80 -22.46
C LEU A 102 -0.94 7.08 -23.82
N MET A 103 -2.15 7.13 -24.38
CA MET A 103 -2.47 6.45 -25.62
C MET A 103 -2.19 7.28 -26.87
N ASN A 104 -2.05 8.60 -26.77
CA ASN A 104 -1.75 9.48 -27.91
C ASN A 104 -0.42 9.16 -28.63
N GLY A 105 0.47 8.35 -28.02
CA GLY A 105 1.71 7.85 -28.62
C GLY A 105 1.66 6.41 -29.09
N THR A 106 0.50 5.73 -29.02
CA THR A 106 0.38 4.31 -29.39
C THR A 106 -0.48 4.13 -30.64
N VAL A 107 -0.21 3.05 -31.42
CA VAL A 107 -0.97 2.68 -32.63
C VAL A 107 -2.47 2.54 -32.37
N TYR A 108 -2.86 2.31 -31.13
CA TYR A 108 -4.26 2.18 -30.73
C TYR A 108 -5.00 3.52 -30.64
N ALA A 109 -4.29 4.65 -30.81
CA ALA A 109 -4.90 5.99 -30.73
C ALA A 109 -5.69 6.35 -31.99
N SER A 110 -5.44 5.71 -33.12
CA SER A 110 -5.97 6.15 -34.41
C SER A 110 -7.38 5.64 -34.74
N ASP A 111 -7.85 4.53 -34.15
CA ASP A 111 -9.11 3.91 -34.62
C ASP A 111 -10.20 3.64 -33.57
N ALA A 112 -9.88 3.64 -32.29
CA ALA A 112 -10.88 3.46 -31.25
C ALA A 112 -10.66 4.51 -30.19
N GLY A 113 -11.40 5.61 -30.24
CA GLY A 113 -11.42 6.55 -29.13
C GLY A 113 -11.65 5.78 -27.83
N VAL A 114 -10.57 5.52 -27.09
CA VAL A 114 -10.61 4.74 -25.84
C VAL A 114 -11.45 5.53 -24.85
N LYS A 115 -12.73 5.19 -24.80
CA LYS A 115 -13.67 5.78 -23.85
C LYS A 115 -13.50 5.04 -22.52
N VAL A 116 -12.94 5.72 -21.53
CA VAL A 116 -12.95 5.24 -20.15
C VAL A 116 -14.39 5.23 -19.67
N THR A 117 -15.03 4.06 -19.73
CA THR A 117 -16.42 3.88 -19.30
C THR A 117 -16.44 3.47 -17.84
N ALA A 118 -17.27 4.13 -17.04
CA ALA A 118 -17.49 3.75 -15.66
C ALA A 118 -18.27 2.42 -15.60
N ASN A 119 -17.57 1.31 -15.39
CA ASN A 119 -18.21 0.01 -15.19
C ASN A 119 -18.45 -0.22 -13.68
N PRO A 120 -19.70 -0.33 -13.22
CA PRO A 120 -20.02 -0.53 -11.80
C PRO A 120 -19.35 -1.76 -11.18
N ILE A 121 -19.15 -2.83 -11.96
CA ILE A 121 -18.54 -4.07 -11.49
C ILE A 121 -17.09 -3.84 -11.09
N ILE A 122 -16.34 -3.03 -11.88
CA ILE A 122 -14.94 -2.67 -11.58
C ILE A 122 -14.87 -1.84 -10.30
N PHE A 123 -15.80 -0.88 -10.11
CA PHE A 123 -15.86 -0.06 -8.91
C PHE A 123 -16.16 -0.88 -7.66
N ILE A 124 -17.10 -1.81 -7.73
CA ILE A 124 -17.43 -2.70 -6.62
C ILE A 124 -16.24 -3.62 -6.31
N GLY A 125 -15.63 -4.21 -7.33
CA GLY A 125 -14.45 -5.06 -7.17
C GLY A 125 -13.27 -4.32 -6.52
N ALA A 126 -12.97 -3.10 -6.98
CA ALA A 126 -11.93 -2.25 -6.42
C ALA A 126 -12.23 -1.82 -4.97
N ALA A 127 -13.49 -1.48 -4.66
CA ALA A 127 -13.92 -1.16 -3.30
C ALA A 127 -13.75 -2.35 -2.36
N LEU A 128 -14.14 -3.54 -2.79
CA LEU A 128 -14.03 -4.77 -2.03
C LEU A 128 -12.57 -5.15 -1.79
N PHE A 129 -11.74 -5.04 -2.82
CA PHE A 129 -10.30 -5.26 -2.74
C PHE A 129 -9.64 -4.29 -1.75
N ALA A 130 -9.95 -2.99 -1.83
CA ALA A 130 -9.45 -1.98 -0.90
C ALA A 130 -9.86 -2.27 0.54
N LEU A 131 -11.12 -2.63 0.77
CA LEU A 131 -11.67 -2.94 2.09
C LEU A 131 -10.97 -4.17 2.71
N VAL A 132 -10.78 -5.24 1.93
CA VAL A 132 -10.05 -6.44 2.37
C VAL A 132 -8.61 -6.07 2.74
N THR A 133 -7.93 -5.26 1.92
CA THR A 133 -6.56 -4.80 2.19
C THR A 133 -6.49 -4.03 3.50
N VAL A 134 -7.43 -3.11 3.78
CA VAL A 134 -7.48 -2.36 5.04
C VAL A 134 -7.68 -3.28 6.24
N ILE A 135 -8.63 -4.21 6.18
CA ILE A 135 -8.92 -5.14 7.29
C ILE A 135 -7.67 -5.96 7.64
N ILE A 136 -6.97 -6.48 6.64
CA ILE A 136 -5.75 -7.27 6.83
C ILE A 136 -4.65 -6.39 7.43
N SER A 137 -4.47 -5.16 6.94
CA SER A 137 -3.41 -4.23 7.35
C SER A 137 -3.54 -3.80 8.81
N VAL A 138 -4.77 -3.53 9.25
CA VAL A 138 -5.06 -3.01 10.60
C VAL A 138 -5.00 -4.09 11.68
N ASN A 139 -5.11 -5.35 11.31
CA ASN A 139 -5.23 -6.45 12.27
C ASN A 139 -4.00 -6.56 13.22
N LYS A 140 -2.78 -6.40 12.70
CA LYS A 140 -1.56 -6.44 13.51
C LYS A 140 -1.40 -5.23 14.44
N PRO A 141 -1.51 -3.96 13.97
CA PRO A 141 -1.47 -2.78 14.84
C PRO A 141 -2.52 -2.82 15.95
N ALA A 142 -3.75 -3.19 15.61
CA ALA A 142 -4.83 -3.31 16.57
C ALA A 142 -4.57 -4.39 17.65
N LYS A 143 -3.92 -5.49 17.27
CA LYS A 143 -3.52 -6.53 18.23
C LYS A 143 -2.43 -6.01 19.17
N ILE A 144 -1.48 -5.23 18.68
CA ILE A 144 -0.41 -4.61 19.48
C ILE A 144 -1.02 -3.65 20.50
N ALA A 145 -1.86 -2.71 20.10
CA ALA A 145 -2.56 -1.78 21.00
C ALA A 145 -3.31 -2.51 22.11
N GLY A 146 -4.03 -3.55 21.77
CA GLY A 146 -4.75 -4.38 22.75
C GLY A 146 -3.85 -5.16 23.70
N SER A 147 -2.57 -5.38 23.41
CA SER A 147 -1.67 -6.17 24.25
C SER A 147 -0.91 -5.37 25.30
N VAL A 148 -0.79 -4.05 25.15
CA VAL A 148 -0.07 -3.17 26.08
C VAL A 148 -0.72 -3.19 27.46
N SER A 149 0.09 -3.32 28.54
CA SER A 149 -0.40 -3.23 29.90
C SER A 149 -0.59 -1.75 30.31
N PRO A 150 -1.49 -1.43 31.28
CA PRO A 150 -1.69 -0.05 31.75
C PRO A 150 -0.40 0.61 32.26
N ILE A 151 0.38 -0.13 33.04
CA ILE A 151 1.63 0.36 33.64
C ILE A 151 2.68 0.64 32.56
N GLU A 152 2.75 -0.23 31.56
CA GLU A 152 3.65 -0.14 30.43
C GLU A 152 3.27 1.01 29.50
N ALA A 153 1.98 1.27 29.31
CA ALA A 153 1.47 2.39 28.51
C ALA A 153 1.83 3.75 29.11
N ILE A 154 1.78 3.91 30.44
CA ILE A 154 2.15 5.16 31.13
C ILE A 154 3.65 5.43 31.02
N ARG A 155 4.46 4.37 31.05
CA ARG A 155 5.93 4.44 30.90
C ARG A 155 6.38 4.41 29.44
N TYR A 156 5.45 4.31 28.51
CA TYR A 156 5.75 4.14 27.11
C TYR A 156 6.38 5.42 26.54
N THR A 157 7.66 5.34 26.35
CA THR A 157 8.41 6.30 25.54
C THR A 157 8.54 5.70 24.14
N GLU A 158 8.58 6.50 23.10
CA GLU A 158 8.71 6.05 21.69
C GLU A 158 9.88 5.08 21.47
N ASN A 159 10.81 5.05 22.43
CA ASN A 159 11.96 4.15 22.49
C ASN A 159 11.60 2.70 22.90
N ASP A 160 10.47 2.49 23.57
CA ASP A 160 10.07 1.19 24.10
C ASP A 160 9.26 0.34 23.10
N ALA A 161 8.91 0.90 21.95
CA ALA A 161 8.25 0.17 20.86
C ALA A 161 9.07 -1.06 20.40
N THR A 162 10.37 -1.08 20.68
CA THR A 162 11.27 -2.23 20.44
C THR A 162 11.29 -3.25 21.57
N ALA A 163 11.00 -2.84 22.80
CA ALA A 163 10.97 -3.74 23.98
C ALA A 163 9.84 -4.77 23.87
N PHE A 164 8.72 -4.40 23.24
CA PHE A 164 7.60 -5.33 22.95
C PHE A 164 7.98 -6.53 22.07
N GLN A 165 9.12 -6.48 21.40
CA GLN A 165 9.61 -7.57 20.55
C GLN A 165 10.73 -8.39 21.22
N GLY A 166 10.88 -8.30 22.54
CA GLY A 166 11.72 -9.20 23.34
C GLY A 166 13.24 -8.98 23.19
N LYS A 167 13.69 -7.81 22.72
CA LYS A 167 15.12 -7.47 22.71
C LYS A 167 15.40 -6.32 23.68
N LYS A 168 16.12 -6.61 24.78
CA LYS A 168 16.72 -5.62 25.65
C LYS A 168 17.59 -4.66 24.82
N ALA A 169 17.28 -3.37 24.92
CA ALA A 169 18.13 -2.33 24.34
C ALA A 169 19.52 -2.40 25.03
N SER A 170 20.52 -2.73 24.24
CA SER A 170 21.92 -2.66 24.70
C SER A 170 22.31 -1.18 24.77
N ASP A 171 22.50 -0.70 26.00
CA ASP A 171 22.94 0.65 26.32
C ASP A 171 24.43 0.79 25.96
N LYS A 172 24.73 1.03 24.69
CA LYS A 172 26.09 1.38 24.27
C LYS A 172 26.31 2.86 24.47
N LYS A 173 26.94 3.24 25.59
CA LYS A 173 27.49 4.58 25.81
C LYS A 173 28.50 4.88 24.70
N SER A 174 28.16 5.79 23.79
CA SER A 174 29.09 6.31 22.80
C SER A 174 29.84 7.50 23.38
N ILE A 175 31.14 7.35 23.59
CA ILE A 175 32.05 8.35 24.20
C ILE A 175 32.67 9.29 23.13
N HIS A 176 32.30 9.19 21.86
CA HIS A 176 32.87 10.00 20.80
C HIS A 176 31.83 11.00 20.24
N GLY A 177 32.28 12.26 20.12
CA GLY A 177 31.48 13.41 19.71
C GLY A 177 30.47 13.16 18.60
N ALA A 178 29.28 13.66 18.84
CA ALA A 178 28.10 13.40 18.04
C ALA A 178 28.15 14.10 16.68
N LYS A 179 28.67 13.43 15.66
CA LYS A 179 28.45 13.85 14.27
C LYS A 179 26.99 13.56 13.90
N ILE A 180 26.26 14.56 13.40
CA ILE A 180 24.82 14.52 13.10
C ILE A 180 24.44 13.28 12.26
N HIS A 181 25.26 12.91 11.27
CA HIS A 181 25.01 11.72 10.45
C HIS A 181 25.11 10.39 11.23
N ARG A 182 26.00 10.31 12.25
CA ARG A 182 26.10 9.12 13.12
C ARG A 182 24.90 9.00 14.05
N MET A 183 24.37 10.14 14.54
CA MET A 183 23.12 10.14 15.31
C MET A 183 21.94 9.69 14.47
N ALA A 184 21.84 10.19 13.23
CA ALA A 184 20.80 9.77 12.29
C ALA A 184 20.87 8.27 11.98
N LEU A 185 22.06 7.74 11.67
CA LEU A 185 22.26 6.30 11.43
C LEU A 185 22.00 5.45 12.69
N SER A 186 22.36 5.95 13.87
CA SER A 186 22.08 5.27 15.14
C SER A 186 20.56 5.19 15.41
N ASN A 187 19.83 6.27 15.14
CA ASN A 187 18.36 6.30 15.26
C ASN A 187 17.68 5.35 14.27
N LEU A 188 18.12 5.31 13.01
CA LEU A 188 17.66 4.34 12.03
C LEU A 188 17.94 2.90 12.47
N GLY A 189 19.13 2.66 13.08
CA GLY A 189 19.51 1.35 13.61
C GLY A 189 18.76 0.92 14.88
N ARG A 190 18.13 1.85 15.59
CA ARG A 190 17.41 1.58 16.85
C ARG A 190 16.11 0.81 16.60
N ASN A 191 15.39 1.09 15.51
CA ASN A 191 14.14 0.47 15.12
C ASN A 191 14.23 -0.23 13.76
N LYS A 192 15.23 -1.12 13.59
CA LYS A 192 15.54 -1.78 12.30
C LYS A 192 14.31 -2.32 11.55
N LYS A 193 13.40 -3.00 12.27
CA LYS A 193 12.20 -3.57 11.63
C LYS A 193 11.29 -2.50 11.04
N ARG A 194 11.05 -1.40 11.76
CA ARG A 194 10.21 -0.28 11.29
C ARG A 194 10.88 0.43 10.12
N THR A 195 12.18 0.71 10.25
CA THR A 195 12.97 1.36 9.20
C THR A 195 12.98 0.53 7.92
N ILE A 196 13.25 -0.78 8.02
CA ILE A 196 13.23 -1.70 6.87
C ILE A 196 11.83 -1.73 6.23
N LEU A 197 10.77 -1.78 7.03
CA LEU A 197 9.39 -1.82 6.55
C LEU A 197 9.02 -0.55 5.77
N VAL A 198 9.42 0.63 6.27
CA VAL A 198 9.21 1.92 5.59
C VAL A 198 10.02 1.97 4.30
N ILE A 199 11.28 1.56 4.32
CA ILE A 199 12.14 1.53 3.13
C ILE A 199 11.53 0.59 2.07
N ILE A 200 11.13 -0.63 2.45
CA ILE A 200 10.51 -1.57 1.51
C ILE A 200 9.23 -0.99 0.91
N SER A 201 8.36 -0.36 1.73
CA SER A 201 7.11 0.22 1.21
C SER A 201 7.36 1.37 0.24
N MET A 202 8.33 2.25 0.54
CA MET A 202 8.72 3.34 -0.36
C MET A 202 9.34 2.80 -1.66
N THR A 203 10.27 1.83 -1.54
CA THR A 203 10.89 1.20 -2.72
C THR A 203 9.85 0.52 -3.59
N LEU A 204 8.92 -0.22 -3.00
CA LEU A 204 7.87 -0.91 -3.75
C LEU A 204 6.92 0.07 -4.46
N SER A 205 6.57 1.17 -3.80
CA SER A 205 5.77 2.25 -4.41
C SER A 205 6.50 2.88 -5.60
N LEU A 206 7.80 3.11 -5.48
CA LEU A 206 8.63 3.69 -6.54
C LEU A 206 8.83 2.70 -7.70
N VAL A 207 8.98 1.41 -7.41
CA VAL A 207 9.03 0.34 -8.42
C VAL A 207 7.72 0.28 -9.19
N LEU A 208 6.57 0.30 -8.51
CA LEU A 208 5.25 0.33 -9.18
C LEU A 208 5.11 1.56 -10.08
N PHE A 209 5.47 2.74 -9.58
CA PHE A 209 5.43 3.96 -10.37
C PHE A 209 6.32 3.86 -11.61
N ASN A 210 7.57 3.39 -11.44
CA ASN A 210 8.50 3.22 -12.56
C ASN A 210 8.03 2.16 -13.55
N THR A 211 7.44 1.06 -13.08
CA THR A 211 6.86 0.02 -13.96
C THR A 211 5.74 0.59 -14.82
N VAL A 212 4.82 1.34 -14.23
CA VAL A 212 3.73 2.00 -14.97
C VAL A 212 4.27 3.01 -15.96
N PHE A 213 5.25 3.81 -15.56
CA PHE A 213 5.91 4.79 -16.44
C PHE A 213 6.65 4.13 -17.60
N THR A 214 7.38 3.04 -17.35
CA THR A 214 8.09 2.28 -18.38
C THR A 214 7.12 1.62 -19.37
N LEU A 215 6.01 1.05 -18.85
CA LEU A 215 4.97 0.49 -19.72
C LEU A 215 4.33 1.58 -20.59
N ALA A 216 4.07 2.76 -20.03
CA ALA A 216 3.47 3.87 -20.76
C ALA A 216 4.38 4.41 -21.89
N ASN A 217 5.70 4.45 -21.64
CA ASN A 217 6.68 4.96 -22.62
C ASN A 217 7.36 3.86 -23.44
N GLY A 218 7.21 2.60 -23.06
CA GLY A 218 7.89 1.48 -23.73
C GLY A 218 7.23 1.02 -25.05
N PHE A 219 6.03 1.51 -25.35
CA PHE A 219 5.32 1.24 -26.60
C PHE A 219 5.59 2.34 -27.64
N ASP A 220 6.86 2.65 -27.89
CA ASP A 220 7.26 3.56 -28.95
C ASP A 220 7.23 2.82 -30.29
N VAL A 221 6.14 3.01 -31.03
CA VAL A 221 5.85 2.27 -32.28
C VAL A 221 6.73 2.73 -33.44
N GLU A 222 7.29 3.95 -33.37
CA GLU A 222 8.16 4.45 -34.45
C GLU A 222 9.41 3.60 -34.66
N LYS A 223 9.85 2.88 -33.62
CA LYS A 223 11.02 1.97 -33.72
C LYS A 223 10.75 0.59 -34.31
N TYR A 224 9.49 0.24 -34.54
CA TYR A 224 9.11 -1.08 -35.07
C TYR A 224 8.61 -1.02 -36.53
N VAL A 225 8.61 0.18 -37.16
CA VAL A 225 8.11 0.39 -38.54
C VAL A 225 9.24 0.69 -39.52
N GLU A 226 10.49 0.76 -39.07
CA GLU A 226 11.67 0.70 -39.94
C GLU A 226 12.12 -0.77 -40.09
#